data_e928a12fa0e8f61574774851c29bc5dc
#
_entry.id   e928a12fa0e8f61574774851c29bc5dc
#
_cell.length_a   1.000
_cell.length_b   1.000
_cell.length_c   1.000
_cell.angle_alpha   90.00
_cell.angle_beta   90.00
_cell.angle_gamma   90.00
#
_symmetry.space_group_name_H-M   'P 1'
#
loop_
_entity.id
_entity.type
_entity.pdbx_description
1 polymer ?
#
loop_
_entity_poly.entity_id
_entity_poly.type
_entity_poly.pdbx_seq_one_letter_code
_entity_poly.pdbx_strand_id
1 'polypeptide(L)'
;GGVAEILHKMVPLMQALGLNASWEVIQGDSVFYQCTKGFHNGIQGDRVELPQSYLKAYEETNLQAAETLGETLRGADIVIIHDPQPAALVRHFAGHKGKWVWRCHIDASRPFRPVWKYLREFVHTYDASIFSLAAFARRLPHPVYLIAPSIDPLHEKNIKLGRDEIEATYSQFQVDPKRPIILQVSRFDRFKDPLGVIQSYKMAKHFLPALQLILAGGEASDDPEGEAVLDEVRMASGDDPDIKVLLLPGDAHRTINALQRCADIVLQKSLREGFGLTVAEAMWKKKPVIGGDTGGIRIQVINHHTGFTVNSPEGAALRIRYLLQNPDILTKMGEKAKAFVRENFLITRHLREYLTLFFVLLHGDQERIVLG
;
A
#
# COMPACT_ATOMS: atom_id res chain seq x y z
N GLY A 1 -3.68 -1.65 8.81
CA GLY A 1 -3.42 -1.20 7.42
C GLY A 1 -1.93 -1.07 7.14
N GLY A 2 -1.54 -0.84 5.86
CA GLY A 2 -0.14 -0.81 5.43
C GLY A 2 0.75 0.22 6.13
N VAL A 3 0.21 1.37 6.51
CA VAL A 3 0.96 2.39 7.29
C VAL A 3 1.33 1.86 8.66
N ALA A 4 0.37 1.27 9.38
CA ALA A 4 0.61 0.67 10.69
C ALA A 4 1.66 -0.45 10.61
N GLU A 5 1.59 -1.30 9.58
CA GLU A 5 2.57 -2.37 9.36
C GLU A 5 4.00 -1.83 9.22
N ILE A 6 4.18 -0.72 8.50
CA ILE A 6 5.48 -0.06 8.37
C ILE A 6 5.93 0.54 9.71
N LEU A 7 5.05 1.26 10.41
CA LEU A 7 5.38 1.95 11.65
C LEU A 7 5.71 0.99 12.79
N HIS A 8 5.02 -0.15 12.89
CA HIS A 8 5.33 -1.21 13.86
C HIS A 8 6.78 -1.71 13.79
N LYS A 9 7.43 -1.55 12.63
CA LYS A 9 8.83 -1.93 12.45
C LYS A 9 9.77 -0.72 12.43
N MET A 10 9.34 0.37 11.85
CA MET A 10 10.15 1.58 11.73
C MET A 10 10.48 2.19 13.08
N VAL A 11 9.48 2.31 13.97
CA VAL A 11 9.68 2.94 15.30
C VAL A 11 10.67 2.14 16.15
N PRO A 12 10.56 0.82 16.35
CA PRO A 12 11.59 0.05 17.06
C PRO A 12 12.98 0.13 16.44
N LEU A 13 13.09 0.21 15.10
CA LEU A 13 14.39 0.39 14.45
C LEU A 13 14.99 1.76 14.74
N MET A 14 14.18 2.83 14.75
CA MET A 14 14.64 4.15 15.16
C MET A 14 15.11 4.17 16.62
N GLN A 15 14.36 3.54 17.53
CA GLN A 15 14.72 3.40 18.93
C GLN A 15 16.04 2.62 19.11
N ALA A 16 16.25 1.54 18.36
CA ALA A 16 17.49 0.75 18.38
C ALA A 16 18.72 1.56 17.91
N LEU A 17 18.50 2.61 17.10
CA LEU A 17 19.53 3.56 16.68
C LEU A 17 19.71 4.73 17.68
N GLY A 18 19.02 4.72 18.80
CA GLY A 18 19.14 5.74 19.86
C GLY A 18 18.22 6.95 19.70
N LEU A 19 17.27 6.94 18.76
CA LEU A 19 16.27 7.99 18.67
C LEU A 19 15.15 7.74 19.69
N ASN A 20 14.72 8.80 20.38
CA ASN A 20 13.54 8.77 21.24
C ASN A 20 12.28 8.90 20.36
N ALA A 21 11.89 7.80 19.70
CA ALA A 21 10.75 7.76 18.80
C ALA A 21 9.55 7.07 19.44
N SER A 22 8.37 7.66 19.30
CA SER A 22 7.08 7.05 19.67
C SER A 22 6.10 7.09 18.51
N TRP A 23 5.05 6.31 18.61
CA TRP A 23 3.96 6.30 17.66
C TRP A 23 2.62 6.36 18.40
N GLU A 24 1.90 7.44 18.12
CA GLU A 24 0.61 7.72 18.71
C GLU A 24 -0.50 7.54 17.68
N VAL A 25 -1.65 7.10 18.13
CA VAL A 25 -2.84 6.89 17.28
C VAL A 25 -4.00 7.71 17.80
N ILE A 26 -4.51 8.63 16.98
CA ILE A 26 -5.74 9.35 17.32
C ILE A 26 -6.94 8.41 17.23
N GLN A 27 -7.87 8.60 18.15
CA GLN A 27 -9.13 7.86 18.18
C GLN A 27 -10.29 8.83 17.97
N GLY A 28 -11.26 8.43 17.19
CA GLY A 28 -12.47 9.20 16.94
C GLY A 28 -13.70 8.32 16.95
N ASP A 29 -14.85 8.95 16.87
CA ASP A 29 -16.15 8.29 16.78
C ASP A 29 -16.46 7.83 15.32
N SER A 30 -17.63 7.23 15.13
CA SER A 30 -18.07 6.77 13.81
C SER A 30 -18.20 7.90 12.79
N VAL A 31 -18.58 9.11 13.22
CA VAL A 31 -18.76 10.28 12.34
C VAL A 31 -17.40 10.79 11.86
N PHE A 32 -16.40 10.82 12.77
CA PHE A 32 -15.01 11.12 12.42
C PHE A 32 -14.48 10.13 11.36
N TYR A 33 -14.70 8.84 11.55
CA TYR A 33 -14.23 7.84 10.60
C TYR A 33 -14.95 7.91 9.26
N GLN A 34 -16.25 8.25 9.22
CA GLN A 34 -16.96 8.52 7.98
C GLN A 34 -16.37 9.73 7.24
N CYS A 35 -16.08 10.83 7.97
CA CYS A 35 -15.43 12.01 7.41
C CYS A 35 -14.06 11.66 6.80
N THR A 36 -13.22 10.96 7.55
CA THR A 36 -11.85 10.64 7.12
C THR A 36 -11.82 9.59 6.00
N LYS A 37 -12.81 8.67 5.94
CA LYS A 37 -13.02 7.83 4.76
C LYS A 37 -13.39 8.67 3.54
N GLY A 38 -14.26 9.67 3.71
CA GLY A 38 -14.56 10.66 2.67
C GLY A 38 -13.31 11.41 2.20
N PHE A 39 -12.44 11.84 3.11
CA PHE A 39 -11.17 12.45 2.73
C PHE A 39 -10.28 11.49 1.95
N HIS A 40 -10.14 10.25 2.39
CA HIS A 40 -9.36 9.23 1.69
C HIS A 40 -9.83 9.05 0.24
N ASN A 41 -11.12 8.81 0.05
CA ASN A 41 -11.72 8.62 -1.26
C ASN A 41 -11.62 9.89 -2.12
N GLY A 42 -11.87 11.07 -1.52
CA GLY A 42 -11.76 12.34 -2.19
C GLY A 42 -10.33 12.71 -2.61
N ILE A 43 -9.30 12.36 -1.82
CA ILE A 43 -7.90 12.51 -2.24
C ILE A 43 -7.60 11.62 -3.45
N GLN A 44 -8.17 10.42 -3.51
CA GLN A 44 -8.07 9.53 -4.67
C GLN A 44 -8.89 10.00 -5.87
N GLY A 45 -9.70 11.05 -5.72
CA GLY A 45 -10.42 11.72 -6.80
C GLY A 45 -11.90 11.36 -6.90
N ASP A 46 -12.46 10.62 -5.95
CA ASP A 46 -13.89 10.36 -5.91
C ASP A 46 -14.67 11.60 -5.51
N ARG A 47 -15.84 11.78 -6.09
CA ARG A 47 -16.79 12.80 -5.65
C ARG A 47 -17.44 12.33 -4.35
N VAL A 48 -17.21 13.06 -3.29
CA VAL A 48 -17.73 12.77 -1.96
C VAL A 48 -18.48 13.98 -1.41
N GLU A 49 -19.51 13.73 -0.64
CA GLU A 49 -20.18 14.74 0.16
C GLU A 49 -19.54 14.80 1.54
N LEU A 50 -19.22 15.99 1.98
CA LEU A 50 -18.71 16.26 3.33
C LEU A 50 -19.67 17.22 4.05
N PRO A 51 -20.70 16.70 4.71
CA PRO A 51 -21.61 17.50 5.52
C PRO A 51 -20.85 18.30 6.59
N GLN A 52 -21.37 19.46 6.95
CA GLN A 52 -20.74 20.32 7.97
C GLN A 52 -20.57 19.59 9.32
N SER A 53 -21.48 18.68 9.65
CA SER A 53 -21.38 17.82 10.85
C SER A 53 -20.13 16.93 10.83
N TYR A 54 -19.74 16.41 9.65
CA TYR A 54 -18.55 15.59 9.48
C TYR A 54 -17.27 16.42 9.70
N LEU A 55 -17.23 17.60 9.10
CA LEU A 55 -16.09 18.52 9.27
C LEU A 55 -15.93 18.96 10.72
N LYS A 56 -17.07 19.21 11.40
CA LYS A 56 -17.08 19.56 12.82
C LYS A 56 -16.52 18.41 13.68
N ALA A 57 -17.01 17.18 13.50
CA ALA A 57 -16.50 16.01 14.21
C ALA A 57 -15.01 15.79 13.96
N TYR A 58 -14.54 16.00 12.73
CA TYR A 58 -13.13 15.94 12.38
C TYR A 58 -12.27 16.96 13.14
N GLU A 59 -12.71 18.22 13.20
CA GLU A 59 -11.99 19.29 13.92
C GLU A 59 -12.03 19.07 15.43
N GLU A 60 -13.16 18.64 16.00
CA GLU A 60 -13.31 18.33 17.44
C GLU A 60 -12.44 17.15 17.86
N THR A 61 -12.37 16.08 17.04
CA THR A 61 -11.49 14.94 17.33
C THR A 61 -10.01 15.35 17.30
N ASN A 62 -9.61 16.19 16.33
CA ASN A 62 -8.24 16.69 16.29
C ASN A 62 -7.91 17.62 17.47
N LEU A 63 -8.87 18.43 17.96
CA LEU A 63 -8.71 19.22 19.16
C LEU A 63 -8.50 18.35 20.41
N GLN A 64 -9.34 17.34 20.62
CA GLN A 64 -9.23 16.39 21.72
C GLN A 64 -7.88 15.65 21.70
N ALA A 65 -7.46 15.21 20.50
CA ALA A 65 -6.14 14.58 20.31
C ALA A 65 -5.00 15.56 20.65
N ALA A 66 -5.13 16.85 20.29
CA ALA A 66 -4.14 17.87 20.64
C ALA A 66 -4.05 18.11 22.14
N GLU A 67 -5.16 18.03 22.87
CA GLU A 67 -5.16 18.10 24.34
C GLU A 67 -4.47 16.88 24.97
N THR A 68 -4.79 15.68 24.48
CA THR A 68 -4.25 14.42 25.02
C THR A 68 -2.75 14.26 24.72
N LEU A 69 -2.32 14.58 23.51
CA LEU A 69 -0.95 14.38 23.02
C LEU A 69 -0.09 15.64 23.16
N GLY A 70 -0.63 16.71 23.74
CA GLY A 70 -0.05 18.04 23.74
C GLY A 70 1.37 18.12 24.29
N GLU A 71 1.68 17.42 25.38
CA GLU A 71 3.01 17.41 25.98
C GLU A 71 4.02 16.70 25.06
N THR A 72 3.67 15.51 24.58
CA THR A 72 4.52 14.71 23.66
C THR A 72 4.83 15.49 22.39
N LEU A 73 3.82 16.09 21.77
CA LEU A 73 3.98 16.77 20.49
C LEU A 73 4.75 18.09 20.60
N ARG A 74 4.61 18.84 21.73
CA ARG A 74 5.39 20.07 21.95
C ARG A 74 6.85 19.79 22.27
N GLY A 75 7.14 18.66 22.89
CA GLY A 75 8.50 18.25 23.25
C GLY A 75 9.29 17.60 22.12
N ALA A 76 8.66 17.24 21.02
CA ALA A 76 9.30 16.54 19.93
C ALA A 76 10.11 17.48 19.02
N ASP A 77 11.32 17.05 18.62
CA ASP A 77 12.13 17.75 17.62
C ASP A 77 11.51 17.62 16.21
N ILE A 78 10.89 16.48 15.92
CA ILE A 78 10.21 16.21 14.66
C ILE A 78 8.88 15.49 14.93
N VAL A 79 7.80 16.00 14.36
CA VAL A 79 6.47 15.39 14.36
C VAL A 79 6.09 14.99 12.95
N ILE A 80 5.79 13.71 12.73
CA ILE A 80 5.31 13.22 11.43
C ILE A 80 3.83 12.87 11.53
N ILE A 81 3.03 13.58 10.80
CA ILE A 81 1.57 13.39 10.72
C ILE A 81 1.24 12.55 9.48
N HIS A 82 0.67 11.38 9.70
CA HIS A 82 0.35 10.43 8.62
C HIS A 82 -1.09 10.59 8.13
N ASP A 83 -1.24 10.85 6.84
CA ASP A 83 -2.50 10.93 6.12
C ASP A 83 -3.44 12.06 6.58
N PRO A 84 -4.69 12.16 6.05
CA PRO A 84 -5.57 13.28 6.35
C PRO A 84 -6.20 13.22 7.74
N GLN A 85 -6.26 12.05 8.40
CA GLN A 85 -6.97 11.90 9.67
C GLN A 85 -6.49 12.88 10.73
N PRO A 86 -5.17 12.97 11.05
CA PRO A 86 -4.66 13.91 12.03
C PRO A 86 -4.15 15.22 11.42
N ALA A 87 -4.44 15.52 10.15
CA ALA A 87 -3.81 16.67 9.48
C ALA A 87 -4.17 18.02 10.11
N ALA A 88 -5.30 18.15 10.81
CA ALA A 88 -5.71 19.38 11.48
C ALA A 88 -4.99 19.60 12.84
N LEU A 89 -4.30 18.61 13.39
CA LEU A 89 -3.57 18.73 14.67
C LEU A 89 -2.64 19.95 14.69
N VAL A 90 -1.95 20.22 13.59
CA VAL A 90 -0.96 21.31 13.50
C VAL A 90 -1.55 22.68 13.89
N ARG A 91 -2.86 22.91 13.68
CA ARG A 91 -3.53 24.16 14.08
C ARG A 91 -3.46 24.46 15.59
N HIS A 92 -3.40 23.41 16.41
CA HIS A 92 -3.39 23.52 17.87
C HIS A 92 -1.98 23.67 18.46
N PHE A 93 -0.96 23.71 17.59
CA PHE A 93 0.44 23.82 17.98
C PHE A 93 1.11 25.03 17.33
N ALA A 94 0.40 26.14 17.23
CA ALA A 94 0.98 27.39 16.72
C ALA A 94 2.23 27.78 17.51
N GLY A 95 3.34 28.08 16.81
CA GLY A 95 4.61 28.41 17.44
C GLY A 95 5.38 27.21 17.98
N HIS A 96 5.09 25.99 17.52
CA HIS A 96 5.89 24.79 17.82
C HIS A 96 7.38 25.00 17.51
N LYS A 97 8.26 24.41 18.32
CA LYS A 97 9.71 24.50 18.14
C LYS A 97 10.26 23.44 17.20
N GLY A 98 9.67 22.25 17.23
CA GLY A 98 10.05 21.12 16.39
C GLY A 98 9.56 21.27 14.95
N LYS A 99 10.02 20.42 14.07
CA LYS A 99 9.63 20.37 12.64
C LYS A 99 8.41 19.49 12.44
N TRP A 100 7.38 20.02 11.82
CA TRP A 100 6.15 19.29 11.53
C TRP A 100 6.12 18.88 10.07
N VAL A 101 5.96 17.57 9.82
CA VAL A 101 5.99 16.96 8.50
C VAL A 101 4.67 16.25 8.23
N TRP A 102 4.03 16.58 7.14
CA TRP A 102 2.84 15.84 6.69
C TRP A 102 3.22 14.74 5.72
N ARG A 103 2.86 13.50 6.01
CA ARG A 103 3.11 12.31 5.19
C ARG A 103 1.81 11.83 4.55
N CYS A 104 1.68 11.95 3.23
CA CYS A 104 0.55 11.42 2.47
C CYS A 104 0.91 10.06 1.85
N HIS A 105 0.18 9.02 2.21
CA HIS A 105 0.32 7.68 1.63
C HIS A 105 -0.67 7.41 0.49
N ILE A 106 -1.65 8.29 0.32
CA ILE A 106 -2.76 8.17 -0.62
C ILE A 106 -2.34 8.71 -1.99
N ASP A 107 -2.91 8.13 -3.07
CA ASP A 107 -2.77 8.69 -4.41
C ASP A 107 -3.48 10.06 -4.49
N ALA A 108 -2.71 11.12 -4.41
CA ALA A 108 -3.18 12.50 -4.51
C ALA A 108 -2.94 13.11 -5.89
N SER A 109 -2.77 12.30 -6.94
CA SER A 109 -2.49 12.79 -8.30
C SER A 109 -3.63 13.63 -8.89
N ARG A 110 -4.88 13.26 -8.59
CA ARG A 110 -6.08 13.94 -9.09
C ARG A 110 -7.17 14.06 -8.01
N PRO A 111 -6.90 14.78 -6.91
CA PRO A 111 -7.84 14.84 -5.81
C PRO A 111 -9.12 15.60 -6.19
N PHE A 112 -10.23 15.23 -5.59
CA PHE A 112 -11.47 15.98 -5.66
C PHE A 112 -11.26 17.37 -5.05
N ARG A 113 -11.48 18.42 -5.84
CA ARG A 113 -11.12 19.79 -5.50
C ARG A 113 -11.65 20.27 -4.14
N PRO A 114 -12.91 20.04 -3.75
CA PRO A 114 -13.43 20.48 -2.45
C PRO A 114 -12.66 19.88 -1.28
N VAL A 115 -12.40 18.57 -1.31
CA VAL A 115 -11.62 17.86 -0.28
C VAL A 115 -10.21 18.42 -0.19
N TRP A 116 -9.52 18.53 -1.33
CA TRP A 116 -8.16 19.07 -1.34
C TRP A 116 -8.10 20.52 -0.88
N LYS A 117 -9.08 21.37 -1.25
CA LYS A 117 -9.16 22.75 -0.79
C LYS A 117 -9.24 22.82 0.74
N TYR A 118 -10.08 21.99 1.36
CA TYR A 118 -10.23 21.94 2.81
C TYR A 118 -8.95 21.45 3.50
N LEU A 119 -8.42 20.31 3.11
CA LEU A 119 -7.21 19.74 3.72
C LEU A 119 -5.98 20.61 3.51
N ARG A 120 -5.87 21.29 2.37
CA ARG A 120 -4.75 22.16 2.06
C ARG A 120 -4.60 23.31 3.07
N GLU A 121 -5.67 23.78 3.69
CA GLU A 121 -5.61 24.83 4.72
C GLU A 121 -4.76 24.40 5.92
N PHE A 122 -4.78 23.10 6.27
CA PHE A 122 -3.91 22.54 7.31
C PHE A 122 -2.52 22.22 6.75
N VAL A 123 -2.47 21.53 5.62
CA VAL A 123 -1.21 21.05 5.05
C VAL A 123 -0.24 22.19 4.74
N HIS A 124 -0.73 23.37 4.36
CA HIS A 124 0.11 24.54 4.09
C HIS A 124 0.89 25.06 5.30
N THR A 125 0.50 24.71 6.52
CA THR A 125 1.14 25.19 7.76
C THR A 125 2.25 24.27 8.28
N TYR A 126 2.47 23.12 7.63
CA TYR A 126 3.57 22.22 7.92
C TYR A 126 4.91 22.76 7.41
N ASP A 127 6.03 22.31 8.03
CA ASP A 127 7.38 22.66 7.58
C ASP A 127 7.81 21.89 6.34
N ALA A 128 7.28 20.69 6.14
CA ALA A 128 7.57 19.86 4.99
C ALA A 128 6.43 18.85 4.71
N SER A 129 6.44 18.27 3.52
CA SER A 129 5.55 17.14 3.19
C SER A 129 6.30 16.01 2.51
N ILE A 130 5.81 14.79 2.72
CA ILE A 130 6.35 13.58 2.08
C ILE A 130 5.24 12.93 1.25
N PHE A 131 5.57 12.58 0.02
CA PHE A 131 4.72 11.76 -0.86
C PHE A 131 5.47 10.51 -1.30
N SER A 132 4.72 9.47 -1.69
CA SER A 132 5.32 8.22 -2.15
C SER A 132 5.90 8.33 -3.56
N LEU A 133 5.35 9.22 -4.40
CA LEU A 133 5.69 9.39 -5.81
C LEU A 133 5.63 10.86 -6.22
N ALA A 134 6.42 11.23 -7.24
CA ALA A 134 6.33 12.56 -7.84
C ALA A 134 4.93 12.87 -8.41
N ALA A 135 4.25 11.86 -8.99
CA ALA A 135 2.90 12.02 -9.53
C ALA A 135 1.86 12.35 -8.44
N PHE A 136 2.09 11.96 -7.19
CA PHE A 136 1.19 12.27 -6.06
C PHE A 136 1.50 13.62 -5.43
N ALA A 137 2.72 14.13 -5.62
CA ALA A 137 3.16 15.37 -5.02
C ALA A 137 2.30 16.56 -5.49
N ARG A 138 1.94 17.41 -4.53
CA ARG A 138 1.16 18.63 -4.78
C ARG A 138 2.06 19.84 -4.56
N ARG A 139 1.76 20.92 -5.29
CA ARG A 139 2.46 22.19 -5.08
C ARG A 139 2.06 22.77 -3.73
N LEU A 140 3.02 22.87 -2.84
CA LEU A 140 2.90 23.36 -1.47
C LEU A 140 3.92 24.48 -1.23
N PRO A 141 3.71 25.36 -0.22
CA PRO A 141 4.62 26.49 0.06
C PRO A 141 5.93 26.08 0.75
N HIS A 142 6.06 24.84 1.14
CA HIS A 142 7.21 24.26 1.85
C HIS A 142 7.85 23.12 1.04
N PRO A 143 9.03 22.62 1.43
CA PRO A 143 9.71 21.51 0.76
C PRO A 143 8.86 20.25 0.69
N VAL A 144 8.92 19.56 -0.45
CA VAL A 144 8.24 18.30 -0.69
C VAL A 144 9.28 17.23 -0.99
N TYR A 145 9.25 16.16 -0.19
CA TYR A 145 10.15 15.02 -0.30
C TYR A 145 9.43 13.80 -0.88
N LEU A 146 10.17 12.95 -1.59
CA LEU A 146 9.65 11.72 -2.17
C LEU A 146 10.30 10.54 -1.46
N ILE A 147 9.52 9.83 -0.65
CA ILE A 147 9.96 8.63 0.06
C ILE A 147 8.94 7.52 -0.21
N ALA A 148 9.34 6.51 -0.98
CA ALA A 148 8.47 5.38 -1.26
C ALA A 148 8.31 4.48 -0.02
N PRO A 149 7.15 3.86 0.22
CA PRO A 149 6.97 2.82 1.22
C PRO A 149 7.93 1.63 1.03
N SER A 150 7.92 0.71 1.98
CA SER A 150 8.83 -0.43 2.03
C SER A 150 8.19 -1.65 2.68
N ILE A 151 8.79 -2.80 2.48
CA ILE A 151 8.48 -4.04 3.19
C ILE A 151 9.60 -4.40 4.17
N ASP A 152 9.23 -5.08 5.26
CA ASP A 152 10.18 -5.72 6.16
C ASP A 152 10.44 -7.17 5.71
N PRO A 153 11.68 -7.53 5.32
CA PRO A 153 12.00 -8.90 4.89
C PRO A 153 11.89 -9.93 6.01
N LEU A 154 11.89 -9.47 7.28
CA LEU A 154 11.77 -10.31 8.47
C LEU A 154 10.33 -10.41 8.99
N HIS A 155 9.38 -9.74 8.37
CA HIS A 155 7.97 -9.88 8.71
C HIS A 155 7.43 -11.24 8.25
N GLU A 156 6.45 -11.82 8.96
CA GLU A 156 5.84 -13.11 8.64
C GLU A 156 5.33 -13.23 7.20
N LYS A 157 4.90 -12.12 6.60
CA LYS A 157 4.55 -12.06 5.17
C LYS A 157 5.73 -12.30 4.24
N ASN A 158 6.98 -12.16 4.68
CA ASN A 158 8.15 -12.07 3.82
C ASN A 158 9.27 -13.05 4.15
N ILE A 159 9.31 -13.58 5.38
CA ILE A 159 10.29 -14.59 5.80
C ILE A 159 10.27 -15.81 4.88
N LYS A 160 11.37 -16.54 4.86
CA LYS A 160 11.44 -17.82 4.16
C LYS A 160 10.57 -18.84 4.90
N LEU A 161 9.70 -19.50 4.17
CA LEU A 161 8.88 -20.62 4.70
C LEU A 161 9.54 -21.97 4.41
N GLY A 162 9.22 -22.94 5.26
CA GLY A 162 9.57 -24.33 5.05
C GLY A 162 8.84 -24.94 3.84
N ARG A 163 9.40 -26.02 3.30
CA ARG A 163 8.79 -26.72 2.16
C ARG A 163 7.43 -27.32 2.54
N ASP A 164 7.37 -27.96 3.72
CA ASP A 164 6.15 -28.60 4.23
C ASP A 164 5.00 -27.59 4.41
N GLU A 165 5.31 -26.35 4.82
CA GLU A 165 4.33 -25.30 4.99
C GLU A 165 3.75 -24.84 3.65
N ILE A 166 4.60 -24.76 2.62
CA ILE A 166 4.16 -24.45 1.26
C ILE A 166 3.33 -25.60 0.68
N GLU A 167 3.74 -26.84 0.88
CA GLU A 167 3.01 -28.04 0.45
C GLU A 167 1.65 -28.17 1.14
N ALA A 168 1.58 -27.87 2.45
CA ALA A 168 0.32 -27.84 3.20
C ALA A 168 -0.68 -26.80 2.64
N THR A 169 -0.18 -25.67 2.12
CA THR A 169 -1.01 -24.62 1.54
C THR A 169 -1.75 -25.08 0.28
N TYR A 170 -1.11 -25.87 -0.59
CA TYR A 170 -1.78 -26.46 -1.75
C TYR A 170 -2.96 -27.36 -1.35
N SER A 171 -2.74 -28.22 -0.32
CA SER A 171 -3.77 -29.13 0.18
C SER A 171 -4.90 -28.36 0.86
N GLN A 172 -4.57 -27.37 1.70
CA GLN A 172 -5.55 -26.56 2.43
C GLN A 172 -6.52 -25.83 1.50
N PHE A 173 -6.03 -25.29 0.40
CA PHE A 173 -6.86 -24.51 -0.53
C PHE A 173 -7.26 -25.29 -1.80
N GLN A 174 -7.00 -26.60 -1.82
CA GLN A 174 -7.35 -27.50 -2.93
C GLN A 174 -6.83 -26.97 -4.26
N VAL A 175 -5.55 -26.64 -4.30
CA VAL A 175 -4.84 -26.14 -5.49
C VAL A 175 -3.82 -27.19 -5.92
N ASP A 176 -3.77 -27.48 -7.21
CA ASP A 176 -2.84 -28.47 -7.76
C ASP A 176 -1.46 -27.82 -8.04
N PRO A 177 -0.39 -28.24 -7.33
CA PRO A 177 0.96 -27.68 -7.52
C PRO A 177 1.59 -28.01 -8.88
N LYS A 178 1.03 -28.95 -9.64
CA LYS A 178 1.52 -29.31 -10.98
C LYS A 178 0.92 -28.45 -12.09
N ARG A 179 -0.07 -27.62 -11.77
CA ARG A 179 -0.78 -26.76 -12.69
C ARG A 179 -0.39 -25.30 -12.45
N PRO A 180 -0.31 -24.46 -13.48
CA PRO A 180 0.01 -23.04 -13.33
C PRO A 180 -0.99 -22.32 -12.42
N ILE A 181 -0.48 -21.45 -11.54
CA ILE A 181 -1.27 -20.71 -10.57
C ILE A 181 -1.01 -19.20 -10.75
N ILE A 182 -2.08 -18.45 -10.93
CA ILE A 182 -2.04 -16.98 -10.83
C ILE A 182 -2.78 -16.55 -9.56
N LEU A 183 -2.26 -15.53 -8.90
CA LEU A 183 -2.75 -15.07 -7.59
C LEU A 183 -2.96 -13.57 -7.57
N GLN A 184 -4.08 -13.12 -7.01
CA GLN A 184 -4.24 -11.75 -6.52
C GLN A 184 -4.38 -11.78 -5.00
N VAL A 185 -3.63 -10.92 -4.31
CA VAL A 185 -3.79 -10.64 -2.88
C VAL A 185 -4.20 -9.19 -2.69
N SER A 186 -5.46 -8.97 -2.32
CA SER A 186 -5.96 -7.61 -2.08
C SER A 186 -7.26 -7.65 -1.30
N ARG A 187 -7.69 -6.51 -0.71
CA ARG A 187 -9.08 -6.37 -0.29
C ARG A 187 -10.00 -6.53 -1.50
N PHE A 188 -11.22 -7.00 -1.27
CA PHE A 188 -12.28 -6.99 -2.28
C PHE A 188 -12.83 -5.57 -2.42
N ASP A 189 -12.27 -4.82 -3.34
CA ASP A 189 -12.43 -3.39 -3.53
C ASP A 189 -12.37 -3.10 -5.04
N ARG A 190 -13.22 -2.23 -5.54
CA ARG A 190 -13.32 -1.94 -6.99
C ARG A 190 -12.01 -1.42 -7.58
N PHE A 191 -11.24 -0.67 -6.82
CA PHE A 191 -9.94 -0.18 -7.28
C PHE A 191 -8.89 -1.28 -7.45
N LYS A 192 -9.08 -2.44 -6.84
CA LYS A 192 -8.22 -3.61 -7.03
C LYS A 192 -8.59 -4.43 -8.26
N ASP A 193 -9.73 -4.14 -8.87
CA ASP A 193 -10.23 -4.73 -10.10
C ASP A 193 -10.23 -6.28 -10.12
N PRO A 194 -10.80 -6.95 -9.10
CA PRO A 194 -10.84 -8.40 -9.06
C PRO A 194 -11.65 -8.98 -10.23
N LEU A 195 -12.67 -8.27 -10.71
CA LEU A 195 -13.46 -8.68 -11.89
C LEU A 195 -12.62 -8.68 -13.16
N GLY A 196 -11.78 -7.66 -13.35
CA GLY A 196 -10.85 -7.62 -14.47
C GLY A 196 -9.77 -8.70 -14.38
N VAL A 197 -9.41 -9.15 -13.16
CA VAL A 197 -8.52 -10.32 -12.98
C VAL A 197 -9.21 -11.60 -13.40
N ILE A 198 -10.49 -11.82 -13.04
CA ILE A 198 -11.27 -12.97 -13.47
C ILE A 198 -11.43 -12.98 -15.01
N GLN A 199 -11.69 -11.83 -15.62
CA GLN A 199 -11.75 -11.72 -17.09
C GLN A 199 -10.40 -12.09 -17.72
N SER A 200 -9.30 -11.59 -17.19
CA SER A 200 -7.95 -11.91 -17.66
C SER A 200 -7.65 -13.41 -17.56
N TYR A 201 -8.04 -14.03 -16.43
CA TYR A 201 -7.92 -15.46 -16.24
C TYR A 201 -8.75 -16.25 -17.26
N LYS A 202 -10.04 -15.94 -17.45
CA LYS A 202 -10.91 -16.63 -18.39
C LYS A 202 -10.37 -16.57 -19.83
N MET A 203 -9.86 -15.41 -20.25
CA MET A 203 -9.21 -15.24 -21.55
C MET A 203 -7.92 -16.06 -21.65
N ALA A 204 -7.08 -16.06 -20.62
CA ALA A 204 -5.83 -16.84 -20.62
C ALA A 204 -6.12 -18.35 -20.59
N LYS A 205 -7.12 -18.78 -19.81
CA LYS A 205 -7.51 -20.20 -19.66
C LYS A 205 -7.94 -20.83 -20.97
N HIS A 206 -8.53 -20.06 -21.89
CA HIS A 206 -8.85 -20.56 -23.23
C HIS A 206 -7.62 -21.15 -23.94
N PHE A 207 -6.43 -20.61 -23.71
CA PHE A 207 -5.17 -21.08 -24.28
C PHE A 207 -4.35 -21.95 -23.32
N LEU A 208 -4.67 -21.91 -22.03
CA LEU A 208 -3.99 -22.60 -20.94
C LEU A 208 -5.04 -23.31 -20.07
N PRO A 209 -5.66 -24.41 -20.53
CA PRO A 209 -6.79 -25.04 -19.85
C PRO A 209 -6.49 -25.48 -18.40
N ALA A 210 -5.22 -25.73 -18.10
CA ALA A 210 -4.76 -26.13 -16.75
C ALA A 210 -4.58 -24.94 -15.78
N LEU A 211 -4.82 -23.68 -16.22
CA LEU A 211 -4.60 -22.50 -15.38
C LEU A 211 -5.56 -22.48 -14.18
N GLN A 212 -5.02 -22.11 -13.02
CA GLN A 212 -5.75 -21.89 -11.77
C GLN A 212 -5.63 -20.42 -11.34
N LEU A 213 -6.70 -19.88 -10.73
CA LEU A 213 -6.75 -18.53 -10.18
C LEU A 213 -7.05 -18.59 -8.67
N ILE A 214 -6.29 -17.86 -7.89
CA ILE A 214 -6.57 -17.61 -6.47
C ILE A 214 -6.81 -16.11 -6.29
N LEU A 215 -7.96 -15.75 -5.72
CA LEU A 215 -8.28 -14.42 -5.25
C LEU A 215 -8.32 -14.46 -3.72
N ALA A 216 -7.34 -13.89 -3.06
CA ALA A 216 -7.21 -13.89 -1.62
C ALA A 216 -7.34 -12.48 -1.06
N GLY A 217 -8.24 -12.28 -0.12
CA GLY A 217 -8.48 -10.97 0.51
C GLY A 217 -8.91 -11.09 1.96
N GLY A 218 -8.73 -10.01 2.72
CA GLY A 218 -9.22 -9.94 4.09
C GLY A 218 -10.75 -9.77 4.14
N GLU A 219 -11.33 -10.22 5.25
CA GLU A 219 -12.72 -9.93 5.57
C GLU A 219 -12.92 -8.41 5.67
N ALA A 220 -13.93 -7.92 4.97
CA ALA A 220 -14.37 -6.53 5.01
C ALA A 220 -15.59 -6.42 5.94
N SER A 221 -15.46 -6.87 7.19
CA SER A 221 -16.59 -6.93 8.14
C SER A 221 -17.25 -5.58 8.42
N ASP A 222 -16.56 -4.47 8.09
CA ASP A 222 -17.03 -3.11 8.36
C ASP A 222 -17.22 -2.27 7.09
N ASP A 223 -17.09 -2.89 5.89
CA ASP A 223 -17.18 -2.18 4.61
C ASP A 223 -18.24 -2.77 3.69
N PRO A 224 -19.47 -2.18 3.66
CA PRO A 224 -20.56 -2.64 2.78
C PRO A 224 -20.19 -2.68 1.30
N GLU A 225 -19.27 -1.84 0.85
CA GLU A 225 -18.77 -1.86 -0.52
C GLU A 225 -17.94 -3.12 -0.78
N GLY A 226 -17.15 -3.55 0.21
CA GLY A 226 -16.34 -4.76 0.13
C GLY A 226 -17.20 -6.03 0.00
N GLU A 227 -18.30 -6.11 0.74
CA GLU A 227 -19.27 -7.23 0.63
C GLU A 227 -19.89 -7.29 -0.77
N ALA A 228 -20.36 -6.14 -1.29
CA ALA A 228 -20.94 -6.08 -2.64
C ALA A 228 -19.95 -6.51 -3.72
N VAL A 229 -18.68 -6.08 -3.63
CA VAL A 229 -17.63 -6.49 -4.58
C VAL A 229 -17.32 -7.98 -4.45
N LEU A 230 -17.32 -8.53 -3.24
CA LEU A 230 -17.12 -9.96 -3.01
C LEU A 230 -18.23 -10.80 -3.67
N ASP A 231 -19.48 -10.37 -3.56
CA ASP A 231 -20.60 -11.05 -4.21
C ASP A 231 -20.52 -10.97 -5.73
N GLU A 232 -20.13 -9.82 -6.29
CA GLU A 232 -19.84 -9.69 -7.72
C GLU A 232 -18.71 -10.65 -8.16
N VAL A 233 -17.66 -10.80 -7.34
CA VAL A 233 -16.55 -11.72 -7.58
C VAL A 233 -17.02 -13.18 -7.57
N ARG A 234 -17.84 -13.58 -6.59
CA ARG A 234 -18.42 -14.92 -6.53
C ARG A 234 -19.28 -15.23 -7.73
N MET A 235 -20.17 -14.31 -8.12
CA MET A 235 -21.00 -14.44 -9.32
C MET A 235 -20.13 -14.54 -10.58
N ALA A 236 -19.11 -13.71 -10.73
CA ALA A 236 -18.23 -13.72 -11.88
C ALA A 236 -17.36 -14.99 -11.95
N SER A 237 -17.01 -15.59 -10.80
CA SER A 237 -16.30 -16.87 -10.72
C SER A 237 -17.17 -18.02 -11.21
N GLY A 238 -18.48 -17.98 -10.95
CA GLY A 238 -19.42 -19.03 -11.32
C GLY A 238 -19.03 -20.38 -10.69
N ASP A 239 -19.29 -21.47 -11.43
CA ASP A 239 -18.97 -22.83 -11.00
C ASP A 239 -17.57 -23.32 -11.48
N ASP A 240 -16.65 -22.39 -11.84
CA ASP A 240 -15.30 -22.78 -12.26
C ASP A 240 -14.49 -23.32 -11.05
N PRO A 241 -14.21 -24.64 -11.00
CA PRO A 241 -13.51 -25.24 -9.88
C PRO A 241 -12.06 -24.77 -9.72
N ASP A 242 -11.52 -24.15 -10.76
CA ASP A 242 -10.14 -23.64 -10.78
C ASP A 242 -10.03 -22.19 -10.31
N ILE A 243 -11.15 -21.53 -9.95
CA ILE A 243 -11.14 -20.24 -9.27
C ILE A 243 -11.36 -20.45 -7.77
N LYS A 244 -10.40 -20.02 -6.96
CA LYS A 244 -10.48 -20.04 -5.50
C LYS A 244 -10.63 -18.63 -4.97
N VAL A 245 -11.76 -18.33 -4.32
CA VAL A 245 -12.03 -17.05 -3.64
C VAL A 245 -11.84 -17.28 -2.14
N LEU A 246 -10.80 -16.72 -1.57
CA LEU A 246 -10.39 -16.94 -0.19
C LEU A 246 -10.61 -15.67 0.64
N LEU A 247 -11.46 -15.79 1.65
CA LEU A 247 -11.57 -14.80 2.72
C LEU A 247 -10.58 -15.17 3.82
N LEU A 248 -9.63 -14.31 4.08
CA LEU A 248 -8.58 -14.53 5.06
C LEU A 248 -8.75 -13.58 6.25
N PRO A 249 -8.50 -14.02 7.48
CA PRO A 249 -8.47 -13.14 8.64
C PRO A 249 -7.36 -12.09 8.49
N GLY A 250 -7.51 -10.96 9.20
CA GLY A 250 -6.61 -9.81 9.06
C GLY A 250 -5.14 -10.09 9.44
N ASP A 251 -4.91 -11.13 10.23
CA ASP A 251 -3.61 -11.60 10.70
C ASP A 251 -3.04 -12.80 9.91
N ALA A 252 -3.66 -13.18 8.79
CA ALA A 252 -3.24 -14.31 7.95
C ALA A 252 -1.91 -14.07 7.21
N HIS A 253 -0.93 -13.47 7.88
CA HIS A 253 0.34 -13.06 7.28
C HIS A 253 1.13 -14.22 6.69
N ARG A 254 1.23 -15.34 7.42
CA ARG A 254 1.95 -16.54 6.94
C ARG A 254 1.22 -17.21 5.78
N THR A 255 -0.11 -17.23 5.82
CA THR A 255 -0.95 -17.76 4.72
C THR A 255 -0.74 -16.95 3.44
N ILE A 256 -0.76 -15.63 3.53
CA ILE A 256 -0.47 -14.74 2.37
C ILE A 256 0.94 -15.00 1.83
N ASN A 257 1.93 -15.14 2.72
CA ASN A 257 3.30 -15.49 2.34
C ASN A 257 3.35 -16.81 1.56
N ALA A 258 2.70 -17.84 2.06
CA ALA A 258 2.64 -19.15 1.44
C ALA A 258 1.92 -19.12 0.08
N LEU A 259 0.76 -18.49 0.00
CA LEU A 259 0.02 -18.31 -1.26
C LEU A 259 0.86 -17.60 -2.33
N GLN A 260 1.57 -16.54 -1.97
CA GLN A 260 2.47 -15.87 -2.91
C GLN A 260 3.64 -16.77 -3.34
N ARG A 261 4.09 -17.71 -2.51
CA ARG A 261 5.12 -18.69 -2.91
C ARG A 261 4.57 -19.79 -3.79
N CYS A 262 3.32 -20.21 -3.59
CA CYS A 262 2.64 -21.19 -4.43
C CYS A 262 2.37 -20.66 -5.84
N ALA A 263 2.14 -19.38 -6.01
CA ALA A 263 1.82 -18.80 -7.31
C ALA A 263 3.02 -18.77 -8.26
N ASP A 264 2.77 -18.86 -9.56
CA ASP A 264 3.75 -18.61 -10.61
C ASP A 264 3.82 -17.12 -10.96
N ILE A 265 2.67 -16.46 -11.01
CA ILE A 265 2.51 -15.05 -11.34
C ILE A 265 1.56 -14.41 -10.33
N VAL A 266 1.90 -13.20 -9.87
CA VAL A 266 0.98 -12.39 -9.06
C VAL A 266 0.39 -11.28 -9.93
N LEU A 267 -0.94 -11.15 -9.87
CA LEU A 267 -1.67 -10.07 -10.53
C LEU A 267 -2.02 -9.00 -9.49
N GLN A 268 -1.67 -7.76 -9.81
CA GLN A 268 -2.13 -6.58 -9.08
C GLN A 268 -2.64 -5.55 -10.08
N LYS A 269 -3.72 -5.93 -10.78
CA LYS A 269 -4.31 -5.15 -11.87
C LYS A 269 -5.17 -4.00 -11.33
N SER A 270 -4.68 -3.29 -10.31
CA SER A 270 -5.39 -2.18 -9.70
C SER A 270 -5.64 -1.06 -10.72
N LEU A 271 -6.83 -0.45 -10.63
CA LEU A 271 -7.20 0.78 -11.36
C LEU A 271 -6.60 2.00 -10.66
N ARG A 272 -6.50 1.93 -9.32
CA ARG A 272 -5.83 2.91 -8.47
C ARG A 272 -5.05 2.20 -7.38
N GLU A 273 -3.86 2.70 -7.11
CA GLU A 273 -3.00 2.13 -6.07
C GLU A 273 -2.10 3.21 -5.46
N GLY A 274 -2.09 3.31 -4.14
CA GLY A 274 -1.15 4.19 -3.46
C GLY A 274 0.28 3.72 -3.67
N PHE A 275 0.62 2.56 -3.11
CA PHE A 275 1.92 1.93 -3.32
C PHE A 275 1.77 0.47 -3.78
N GLY A 276 0.95 -0.33 -3.07
CA GLY A 276 0.78 -1.76 -3.34
C GLY A 276 1.89 -2.59 -2.70
N LEU A 277 1.89 -2.68 -1.37
CA LEU A 277 2.88 -3.50 -0.62
C LEU A 277 2.90 -4.95 -1.11
N THR A 278 1.74 -5.49 -1.48
CA THR A 278 1.60 -6.86 -2.03
C THR A 278 2.42 -7.09 -3.29
N VAL A 279 2.68 -6.05 -4.08
CA VAL A 279 3.58 -6.10 -5.26
C VAL A 279 5.02 -6.33 -4.81
N ALA A 280 5.54 -5.49 -3.90
CA ALA A 280 6.89 -5.67 -3.36
C ALA A 280 7.05 -7.02 -2.64
N GLU A 281 6.03 -7.45 -1.90
CA GLU A 281 6.01 -8.75 -1.21
C GLU A 281 6.10 -9.94 -2.20
N ALA A 282 5.36 -9.91 -3.30
CA ALA A 282 5.42 -10.91 -4.34
C ALA A 282 6.79 -10.92 -5.05
N MET A 283 7.28 -9.75 -5.42
CA MET A 283 8.57 -9.57 -6.06
C MET A 283 9.72 -10.03 -5.15
N TRP A 284 9.64 -9.80 -3.84
CA TRP A 284 10.58 -10.31 -2.85
C TRP A 284 10.69 -11.84 -2.85
N LYS A 285 9.59 -12.52 -3.19
CA LYS A 285 9.48 -13.98 -3.32
C LYS A 285 9.85 -14.50 -4.73
N LYS A 286 10.48 -13.66 -5.55
CA LYS A 286 10.84 -13.96 -6.95
C LYS A 286 9.62 -14.24 -7.84
N LYS A 287 8.48 -13.62 -7.56
CA LYS A 287 7.31 -13.77 -8.43
C LYS A 287 7.24 -12.55 -9.36
N PRO A 288 7.20 -12.75 -10.68
CA PRO A 288 6.91 -11.66 -11.59
C PRO A 288 5.49 -11.16 -11.34
N VAL A 289 5.32 -9.84 -11.43
CA VAL A 289 4.02 -9.20 -11.22
C VAL A 289 3.49 -8.67 -12.55
N ILE A 290 2.21 -8.96 -12.82
CA ILE A 290 1.44 -8.27 -13.85
C ILE A 290 0.57 -7.26 -13.11
N GLY A 291 0.91 -5.98 -13.20
CA GLY A 291 0.29 -4.90 -12.46
C GLY A 291 -0.47 -3.92 -13.34
N GLY A 292 -1.45 -3.22 -12.78
CA GLY A 292 -2.08 -2.07 -13.42
C GLY A 292 -1.07 -0.94 -13.63
N ASP A 293 -1.14 -0.24 -14.74
CA ASP A 293 -0.28 0.93 -14.99
C ASP A 293 -0.76 2.14 -14.19
N THR A 294 -0.66 2.05 -12.86
CA THR A 294 -1.16 3.07 -11.94
C THR A 294 -0.31 3.18 -10.67
N GLY A 295 -0.30 4.36 -10.09
CA GLY A 295 0.24 4.65 -8.77
C GLY A 295 1.61 4.03 -8.50
N GLY A 296 1.78 3.49 -7.30
CA GLY A 296 3.04 2.87 -6.84
C GLY A 296 3.42 1.59 -7.56
N ILE A 297 2.51 0.97 -8.33
CA ILE A 297 2.86 -0.18 -9.17
C ILE A 297 3.89 0.22 -10.22
N ARG A 298 3.76 1.42 -10.81
CA ARG A 298 4.67 1.95 -11.85
C ARG A 298 6.12 2.03 -11.43
N ILE A 299 6.40 2.28 -10.16
CA ILE A 299 7.78 2.38 -9.67
C ILE A 299 8.34 1.03 -9.22
N GLN A 300 7.49 0.04 -9.03
CA GLN A 300 7.87 -1.31 -8.63
C GLN A 300 8.01 -2.24 -9.84
N VAL A 301 7.04 -2.18 -10.76
CA VAL A 301 6.99 -3.05 -11.93
C VAL A 301 7.58 -2.34 -13.13
N ILE A 302 8.86 -2.63 -13.39
CA ILE A 302 9.57 -2.14 -14.59
C ILE A 302 9.24 -3.09 -15.73
N ASN A 303 8.50 -2.56 -16.71
CA ASN A 303 7.96 -3.33 -17.82
C ASN A 303 9.05 -4.11 -18.56
N HIS A 304 8.83 -5.39 -18.85
CA HIS A 304 9.77 -6.33 -19.44
C HIS A 304 11.01 -6.66 -18.58
N HIS A 305 11.15 -6.09 -17.38
CA HIS A 305 12.31 -6.32 -16.54
C HIS A 305 11.97 -7.04 -15.23
N THR A 306 11.08 -6.47 -14.43
CA THR A 306 10.65 -7.06 -13.15
C THR A 306 9.22 -7.60 -13.19
N GLY A 307 8.49 -7.34 -14.27
CA GLY A 307 7.11 -7.72 -14.49
C GLY A 307 6.55 -7.06 -15.75
N PHE A 308 5.23 -6.93 -15.79
CA PHE A 308 4.52 -6.23 -16.86
C PHE A 308 3.50 -5.27 -16.28
N THR A 309 3.41 -4.07 -16.85
CA THR A 309 2.29 -3.16 -16.62
C THR A 309 1.25 -3.31 -17.71
N VAL A 310 -0.03 -3.28 -17.33
CA VAL A 310 -1.18 -3.49 -18.23
C VAL A 310 -2.30 -2.52 -17.90
N ASN A 311 -3.12 -2.21 -18.93
CA ASN A 311 -4.26 -1.30 -18.80
C ASN A 311 -5.61 -1.98 -19.07
N SER A 312 -5.61 -3.27 -19.41
CA SER A 312 -6.83 -4.02 -19.73
C SER A 312 -6.72 -5.51 -19.36
N PRO A 313 -7.85 -6.20 -19.24
CA PRO A 313 -7.88 -7.65 -19.02
C PRO A 313 -7.20 -8.43 -20.18
N GLU A 314 -7.35 -7.99 -21.43
CA GLU A 314 -6.72 -8.60 -22.61
C GLU A 314 -5.20 -8.51 -22.51
N GLY A 315 -4.70 -7.32 -22.14
CA GLY A 315 -3.26 -7.10 -21.91
C GLY A 315 -2.71 -8.03 -20.83
N ALA A 316 -3.45 -8.19 -19.72
CA ALA A 316 -3.07 -9.11 -18.65
C ALA A 316 -3.10 -10.58 -19.12
N ALA A 317 -4.14 -11.01 -19.82
CA ALA A 317 -4.25 -12.36 -20.36
C ALA A 317 -3.09 -12.69 -21.33
N LEU A 318 -2.72 -11.75 -22.19
CA LEU A 318 -1.56 -11.90 -23.07
C LEU A 318 -0.26 -12.10 -22.29
N ARG A 319 -0.03 -11.32 -21.22
CA ARG A 319 1.19 -11.41 -20.39
C ARG A 319 1.21 -12.68 -19.54
N ILE A 320 0.07 -13.13 -19.02
CA ILE A 320 -0.07 -14.43 -18.33
C ILE A 320 0.37 -15.55 -19.28
N ARG A 321 -0.23 -15.60 -20.47
CA ARG A 321 0.10 -16.60 -21.47
C ARG A 321 1.59 -16.55 -21.86
N TYR A 322 2.12 -15.35 -22.13
CA TYR A 322 3.52 -15.17 -22.49
C TYR A 322 4.48 -15.73 -21.44
N LEU A 323 4.27 -15.38 -20.17
CA LEU A 323 5.14 -15.83 -19.08
C LEU A 323 5.05 -17.35 -18.87
N LEU A 324 3.85 -17.92 -18.85
CA LEU A 324 3.66 -19.35 -18.59
C LEU A 324 4.14 -20.23 -19.75
N GLN A 325 4.18 -19.70 -20.96
CA GLN A 325 4.78 -20.38 -22.13
C GLN A 325 6.31 -20.20 -22.21
N ASN A 326 6.89 -19.32 -21.40
CA ASN A 326 8.32 -19.02 -21.40
C ASN A 326 8.91 -19.11 -19.98
N PRO A 327 9.06 -20.31 -19.40
CA PRO A 327 9.45 -20.50 -17.99
C PRO A 327 10.84 -19.90 -17.65
N ASP A 328 11.78 -19.87 -18.58
CA ASP A 328 13.08 -19.24 -18.40
C ASP A 328 12.94 -17.72 -18.21
N ILE A 329 12.04 -17.08 -18.97
CA ILE A 329 11.77 -15.65 -18.86
C ILE A 329 11.08 -15.38 -17.53
N LEU A 330 10.09 -16.19 -17.17
CA LEU A 330 9.37 -16.09 -15.89
C LEU A 330 10.36 -16.14 -14.71
N THR A 331 11.24 -17.12 -14.69
CA THR A 331 12.23 -17.31 -13.63
C THR A 331 13.21 -16.12 -13.55
N LYS A 332 13.80 -15.73 -14.69
CA LYS A 332 14.76 -14.59 -14.74
C LYS A 332 14.09 -13.27 -14.33
N MET A 333 12.84 -13.06 -14.75
CA MET A 333 12.06 -11.87 -14.36
C MET A 333 11.79 -11.84 -12.86
N GLY A 334 11.44 -12.97 -12.26
CA GLY A 334 11.26 -13.09 -10.81
C GLY A 334 12.56 -12.83 -10.02
N GLU A 335 13.71 -13.26 -10.53
CA GLU A 335 15.00 -12.98 -9.90
C GLU A 335 15.36 -11.49 -9.93
N LYS A 336 15.14 -10.85 -11.07
CA LYS A 336 15.31 -9.39 -11.23
C LYS A 336 14.34 -8.62 -10.34
N ALA A 337 13.08 -9.07 -10.23
CA ALA A 337 12.09 -8.48 -9.36
C ALA A 337 12.56 -8.49 -7.89
N LYS A 338 13.10 -9.61 -7.40
CA LYS A 338 13.64 -9.69 -6.05
C LYS A 338 14.86 -8.78 -5.85
N ALA A 339 15.78 -8.75 -6.78
CA ALA A 339 16.94 -7.88 -6.71
C ALA A 339 16.52 -6.40 -6.63
N PHE A 340 15.56 -6.00 -7.46
CA PHE A 340 15.03 -4.65 -7.48
C PHE A 340 14.36 -4.25 -6.17
N VAL A 341 13.56 -5.13 -5.55
CA VAL A 341 12.97 -4.87 -4.23
C VAL A 341 14.04 -4.74 -3.15
N ARG A 342 15.06 -5.59 -3.17
CA ARG A 342 16.16 -5.55 -2.21
C ARG A 342 16.87 -4.20 -2.21
N GLU A 343 17.06 -3.61 -3.37
CA GLU A 343 17.76 -2.34 -3.53
C GLU A 343 16.85 -1.13 -3.21
N ASN A 344 15.57 -1.21 -3.54
CA ASN A 344 14.70 -0.03 -3.59
C ASN A 344 13.57 -0.01 -2.54
N PHE A 345 13.13 -1.17 -2.00
CA PHE A 345 11.89 -1.22 -1.22
C PHE A 345 11.99 -1.96 0.10
N LEU A 346 13.19 -2.13 0.67
CA LEU A 346 13.32 -2.66 2.03
C LEU A 346 13.25 -1.55 3.08
N ILE A 347 12.82 -1.93 4.28
CA ILE A 347 12.67 -1.02 5.42
C ILE A 347 13.98 -0.33 5.80
N THR A 348 15.13 -0.95 5.56
CA THR A 348 16.46 -0.36 5.81
C THR A 348 16.74 0.85 4.92
N ARG A 349 16.36 0.80 3.62
CA ARG A 349 16.41 1.96 2.73
C ARG A 349 15.46 3.05 3.24
N HIS A 350 14.23 2.69 3.60
CA HIS A 350 13.22 3.61 4.09
C HIS A 350 13.66 4.32 5.38
N LEU A 351 14.24 3.59 6.33
CA LEU A 351 14.83 4.15 7.55
C LEU A 351 15.94 5.14 7.23
N ARG A 352 16.88 4.78 6.35
CA ARG A 352 17.96 5.68 5.93
C ARG A 352 17.42 6.99 5.35
N GLU A 353 16.38 6.93 4.50
CA GLU A 353 15.77 8.12 3.91
C GLU A 353 15.10 9.00 4.96
N TYR A 354 14.45 8.40 5.97
CA TYR A 354 13.90 9.18 7.10
C TYR A 354 15.00 9.82 7.94
N LEU A 355 16.08 9.11 8.26
CA LEU A 355 17.21 9.68 9.00
C LEU A 355 17.87 10.83 8.22
N THR A 356 18.02 10.68 6.90
CA THR A 356 18.52 11.76 6.05
C THR A 356 17.57 12.96 6.05
N LEU A 357 16.26 12.73 5.96
CA LEU A 357 15.28 13.80 6.06
C LEU A 357 15.35 14.52 7.42
N PHE A 358 15.44 13.78 8.53
CA PHE A 358 15.54 14.37 9.86
C PHE A 358 16.79 15.26 9.97
N PHE A 359 17.91 14.78 9.47
CA PHE A 359 19.13 15.56 9.42
C PHE A 359 18.96 16.87 8.63
N VAL A 360 18.36 16.78 7.42
CA VAL A 360 18.09 17.95 6.57
C VAL A 360 17.16 18.95 7.26
N LEU A 361 16.10 18.47 7.93
CA LEU A 361 15.12 19.35 8.59
C LEU A 361 15.70 20.06 9.81
N LEU A 362 16.59 19.40 10.56
CA LEU A 362 17.19 19.96 11.77
C LEU A 362 18.44 20.83 11.48
N HIS A 363 19.14 20.58 10.37
CA HIS A 363 20.41 21.23 10.03
C HIS A 363 20.39 21.91 8.64
N GLY A 364 19.20 22.27 8.15
CA GLY A 364 18.95 22.73 6.78
C GLY A 364 19.68 24.01 6.33
N ASP A 365 20.36 24.72 7.21
CA ASP A 365 21.21 25.89 6.89
C ASP A 365 22.59 25.52 6.36
N GLN A 366 22.91 24.23 6.24
CA GLN A 366 24.16 23.76 5.69
C GLN A 366 24.08 23.60 4.17
N GLU A 367 24.84 24.39 3.44
CA GLU A 367 24.90 24.33 1.96
C GLU A 367 25.35 22.95 1.42
N ARG A 368 25.98 22.11 2.25
CA ARG A 368 26.50 20.80 1.86
C ARG A 368 26.46 19.80 3.02
N ILE A 369 25.74 18.71 2.80
CA ILE A 369 25.74 17.55 3.69
C ILE A 369 26.66 16.49 3.11
N VAL A 370 27.75 16.15 3.82
CA VAL A 370 28.62 15.03 3.48
C VAL A 370 28.22 13.86 4.36
N LEU A 371 27.62 12.85 3.76
CA LEU A 371 27.38 11.56 4.41
C LEU A 371 28.65 10.74 4.27
N GLY A 372 29.31 10.45 5.42
CA GLY A 372 30.50 9.63 5.51
C GLY A 372 30.25 8.15 5.27
#